data_8c1ece1ee270925574d60a0e209e98a2
#
_entry.id   8c1ece1ee270925574d60a0e209e98a2
#
_cell.length_a   1.000
_cell.length_b   1.000
_cell.length_c   1.000
_cell.angle_alpha   90.00
_cell.angle_beta   90.00
_cell.angle_gamma   90.00
#
_symmetry.space_group_name_H-M   'P 1'
#
loop_
_entity.id
_entity.type
_entity.pdbx_description
1 polymer ?
#
loop_
_entity_poly.entity_id
_entity_poly.type
_entity_poly.pdbx_seq_one_letter_code
_entity_poly.pdbx_strand_id
1 'polypeptide(L)'
;MNQQIFKEIQTLKRRILPKEKVILFGSQARGDAREDSDWDLLVLISKGEKTMEDEDTYGFPFDEIGWDYGVAINTILYSTADWEKRKITPFYKNVEKEGIEVI
;
A
#
# COMPACT_ATOMS: atom_id res chain seq x y z
N MET A 1 4.14 -12.73 8.98
CA MET A 1 3.39 -12.21 7.81
C MET A 1 2.77 -13.37 7.05
N ASN A 2 1.51 -13.25 6.67
CA ASN A 2 0.83 -14.24 5.84
C ASN A 2 1.35 -14.13 4.41
N GLN A 3 2.09 -15.13 3.97
CA GLN A 3 2.73 -15.13 2.64
C GLN A 3 1.74 -15.20 1.49
N GLN A 4 0.58 -15.82 1.72
CA GLN A 4 -0.47 -15.93 0.71
C GLN A 4 -1.03 -14.54 0.40
N ILE A 5 -1.34 -13.76 1.43
CA ILE A 5 -1.83 -12.39 1.27
C ILE A 5 -0.78 -11.54 0.55
N PHE A 6 0.48 -11.65 0.97
CA PHE A 6 1.56 -10.88 0.37
C PHE A 6 1.70 -11.20 -1.12
N LYS A 7 1.62 -12.49 -1.48
CA LYS A 7 1.70 -12.90 -2.89
C LYS A 7 0.56 -12.34 -3.72
N GLU A 8 -0.65 -12.29 -3.17
CA GLU A 8 -1.78 -11.72 -3.90
C GLU A 8 -1.63 -10.22 -4.09
N ILE A 9 -1.09 -9.53 -3.09
CA ILE A 9 -0.77 -8.10 -3.21
C ILE A 9 0.26 -7.89 -4.31
N GLN A 10 1.30 -8.70 -4.36
CA GLN A 10 2.32 -8.63 -5.40
C GLN A 10 1.75 -8.87 -6.79
N THR A 11 0.91 -9.89 -6.91
CA THR A 11 0.29 -10.24 -8.19
C THR A 11 -0.59 -9.11 -8.70
N LEU A 12 -1.40 -8.55 -7.82
CA LEU A 12 -2.26 -7.43 -8.18
C LEU A 12 -1.45 -6.20 -8.59
N LYS A 13 -0.41 -5.87 -7.80
CA LYS A 13 0.48 -4.75 -8.10
C LYS A 13 1.08 -4.89 -9.51
N ARG A 14 1.59 -6.06 -9.85
CA ARG A 14 2.21 -6.31 -11.16
C ARG A 14 1.20 -6.16 -12.29
N ARG A 15 -0.04 -6.52 -12.05
CA ARG A 15 -1.09 -6.48 -13.06
C ARG A 15 -1.61 -5.06 -13.31
N ILE A 16 -1.90 -4.30 -12.25
CA ILE A 16 -2.55 -2.99 -12.40
C ILE A 16 -1.61 -1.80 -12.27
N LEU A 17 -0.46 -1.99 -11.62
CA LEU A 17 0.50 -0.92 -11.33
C LEU A 17 1.93 -1.38 -11.60
N PRO A 18 2.24 -1.84 -12.83
CA PRO A 18 3.55 -2.45 -13.09
C PRO A 18 4.73 -1.50 -12.92
N LYS A 19 4.51 -0.19 -13.08
CA LYS A 19 5.57 0.82 -13.02
C LYS A 19 5.46 1.74 -11.80
N GLU A 20 4.39 1.59 -11.03
CA GLU A 20 4.13 2.46 -9.87
C GLU A 20 4.69 1.81 -8.61
N LYS A 21 4.90 2.61 -7.56
CA LYS A 21 5.35 2.09 -6.28
C LYS A 21 4.17 1.70 -5.40
N VAL A 22 4.26 0.52 -4.81
CA VAL A 22 3.38 0.07 -3.73
C VAL A 22 4.29 -0.29 -2.56
N ILE A 23 4.02 0.26 -1.39
CA ILE A 23 4.86 0.09 -0.21
C ILE A 23 4.03 -0.48 0.92
N LEU A 24 4.48 -1.59 1.49
CA LEU A 24 3.91 -2.15 2.72
C LEU A 24 4.59 -1.46 3.90
N PHE A 25 3.78 -0.94 4.83
CA PHE A 25 4.30 -0.31 6.03
C PHE A 25 3.51 -0.79 7.25
N GLY A 26 3.77 -0.23 8.42
CA GLY A 26 3.07 -0.62 9.64
C GLY A 26 3.58 -1.94 10.22
N SER A 27 2.75 -2.59 11.04
CA SER A 27 3.17 -3.76 11.80
C SER A 27 3.59 -4.95 10.93
N GLN A 28 2.94 -5.15 9.78
CA GLN A 28 3.32 -6.24 8.87
C GLN A 28 4.73 -6.02 8.32
N ALA A 29 5.09 -4.78 8.01
CA ALA A 29 6.42 -4.46 7.51
C ALA A 29 7.48 -4.57 8.62
N ARG A 30 7.15 -4.15 9.84
CA ARG A 30 8.08 -4.22 10.97
C ARG A 30 8.31 -5.64 11.48
N GLY A 31 7.40 -6.57 11.18
CA GLY A 31 7.49 -7.94 11.66
C GLY A 31 6.93 -8.17 13.07
N ASP A 32 6.20 -7.17 13.60
CA ASP A 32 5.56 -7.28 14.92
C ASP A 32 4.03 -7.44 14.82
N ALA A 33 3.53 -7.78 13.64
CA ALA A 33 2.11 -8.00 13.43
C ALA A 33 1.63 -9.29 14.08
N ARG A 34 0.39 -9.23 14.61
CA ARG A 34 -0.33 -10.42 15.02
C ARG A 34 -1.03 -11.03 13.82
N GLU A 35 -1.56 -12.24 13.97
CA GLU A 35 -2.25 -12.95 12.89
C GLU A 35 -3.41 -12.16 12.29
N ASP A 36 -4.13 -11.41 13.11
CA ASP A 36 -5.29 -10.60 12.71
C ASP A 36 -4.96 -9.12 12.50
N SER A 37 -3.68 -8.76 12.50
CA SER A 37 -3.29 -7.35 12.30
C SER A 37 -3.61 -6.85 10.90
N ASP A 38 -3.95 -5.57 10.82
CA ASP A 38 -4.21 -4.91 9.54
C ASP A 38 -2.95 -4.87 8.67
N TRP A 39 -3.19 -4.84 7.37
CA TRP A 39 -2.15 -4.60 6.37
C TRP A 39 -2.24 -3.15 5.92
N ASP A 40 -1.14 -2.44 5.96
CA ASP A 40 -1.11 -1.04 5.56
C ASP A 40 -0.30 -0.88 4.28
N LEU A 41 -0.96 -0.41 3.23
CA LEU A 41 -0.34 -0.22 1.92
C LEU A 41 -0.38 1.25 1.52
N LEU A 42 0.72 1.72 0.94
CA LEU A 42 0.79 3.02 0.30
C LEU A 42 0.99 2.80 -1.18
N VAL A 43 0.10 3.37 -1.98
CA VAL A 43 0.18 3.32 -3.44
C VAL A 43 0.52 4.71 -3.95
N LEU A 44 1.59 4.82 -4.74
CA LEU A 44 2.05 6.08 -5.31
C LEU A 44 1.85 6.05 -6.81
N ILE A 45 0.93 6.89 -7.30
CA ILE A 45 0.66 6.95 -8.74
C ILE A 45 1.40 8.12 -9.37
N SER A 46 2.01 7.87 -10.54
CA SER A 46 2.86 8.84 -11.25
C SER A 46 2.03 9.87 -11.99
N LYS A 47 1.46 10.80 -11.25
CA LYS A 47 0.71 11.92 -11.79
C LYS A 47 0.75 13.09 -10.80
N GLY A 48 0.30 14.23 -11.22
CA GLY A 48 0.33 15.43 -10.37
C GLY A 48 -0.74 15.42 -9.28
N GLU A 49 -1.89 14.82 -9.58
CA GLU A 49 -3.04 14.84 -8.68
C GLU A 49 -3.87 13.58 -8.88
N LYS A 50 -4.25 12.95 -7.77
CA LYS A 50 -5.13 11.78 -7.85
C LYS A 50 -6.58 12.20 -7.97
N THR A 51 -7.40 11.31 -8.51
CA THR A 51 -8.85 11.48 -8.64
C THR A 51 -9.58 10.42 -7.83
N MET A 52 -10.90 10.58 -7.67
CA MET A 52 -11.72 9.55 -7.02
C MET A 52 -11.72 8.26 -7.83
N GLU A 53 -11.66 8.36 -9.15
CA GLU A 53 -11.57 7.20 -10.02
C GLU A 53 -10.27 6.41 -9.76
N ASP A 54 -9.19 7.10 -9.46
CA ASP A 54 -7.91 6.46 -9.11
C ASP A 54 -8.05 5.62 -7.84
N GLU A 55 -8.81 6.09 -6.86
CA GLU A 55 -9.09 5.33 -5.64
C GLU A 55 -9.77 4.00 -5.96
N ASP A 56 -10.79 4.04 -6.81
CA ASP A 56 -11.53 2.86 -7.22
C ASP A 56 -10.68 1.89 -8.04
N THR A 57 -9.84 2.43 -8.91
CA THR A 57 -9.05 1.63 -9.85
C THR A 57 -7.80 1.04 -9.21
N TYR A 58 -7.11 1.79 -8.36
CA TYR A 58 -5.80 1.44 -7.86
C TYR A 58 -5.74 1.21 -6.35
N GLY A 59 -6.74 1.63 -5.61
CA GLY A 59 -6.78 1.43 -4.16
C GLY A 59 -7.71 0.30 -3.75
N PHE A 60 -8.96 0.41 -4.12
CA PHE A 60 -10.01 -0.54 -3.74
C PHE A 60 -9.68 -2.01 -4.04
N PRO A 61 -9.08 -2.37 -5.19
CA PRO A 61 -8.77 -3.77 -5.46
C PRO A 61 -7.85 -4.42 -4.43
N PHE A 62 -6.98 -3.64 -3.78
CA PHE A 62 -6.16 -4.18 -2.69
C PHE A 62 -6.99 -4.47 -1.45
N ASP A 63 -7.96 -3.61 -1.14
CA ASP A 63 -8.84 -3.81 0.01
C ASP A 63 -9.64 -5.11 -0.14
N GLU A 64 -10.07 -5.43 -1.36
CA GLU A 64 -10.82 -6.64 -1.67
C GLU A 64 -10.06 -7.92 -1.34
N ILE A 65 -8.73 -7.92 -1.48
CA ILE A 65 -7.91 -9.08 -1.12
C ILE A 65 -8.12 -9.41 0.36
N GLY A 66 -8.17 -8.38 1.21
CA GLY A 66 -8.36 -8.60 2.64
C GLY A 66 -9.69 -9.26 2.97
N TRP A 67 -10.73 -8.96 2.21
CA TRP A 67 -12.05 -9.54 2.45
C TRP A 67 -12.03 -11.06 2.31
N ASP A 68 -11.26 -11.58 1.35
CA ASP A 68 -11.16 -13.02 1.14
C ASP A 68 -10.46 -13.74 2.29
N TYR A 69 -9.64 -13.02 3.05
CA TYR A 69 -8.86 -13.58 4.16
C TYR A 69 -9.37 -13.15 5.53
N GLY A 70 -10.43 -12.34 5.58
CA GLY A 70 -10.98 -11.86 6.85
C GLY A 70 -10.07 -10.90 7.59
N VAL A 71 -9.21 -10.16 6.87
CA VAL A 71 -8.35 -9.13 7.45
C VAL A 71 -8.60 -7.80 6.77
N ALA A 72 -8.26 -6.70 7.45
CA ALA A 72 -8.34 -5.38 6.85
C ALA A 72 -7.06 -5.05 6.10
N ILE A 73 -7.19 -4.64 4.83
CA ILE A 73 -6.10 -4.04 4.09
C ILE A 73 -6.45 -2.57 3.92
N ASN A 74 -5.66 -1.71 4.55
CA ASN A 74 -5.86 -0.27 4.51
C ASN A 74 -4.95 0.31 3.43
N THR A 75 -5.54 0.73 2.31
CA THR A 75 -4.77 1.25 1.18
C THR A 75 -4.88 2.76 1.14
N ILE A 76 -3.75 3.43 1.23
CA ILE A 76 -3.64 4.88 1.13
C ILE A 76 -3.04 5.20 -0.23
N LEU A 77 -3.72 6.04 -0.99
CA LEU A 77 -3.31 6.42 -2.34
C LEU A 77 -2.87 7.88 -2.37
N TYR A 78 -1.67 8.13 -2.85
CA TYR A 78 -1.17 9.47 -3.11
C TYR A 78 -0.67 9.56 -4.54
N SER A 79 -0.78 10.75 -5.15
CA SER A 79 0.02 11.04 -6.31
C SER A 79 1.47 11.22 -5.87
N THR A 80 2.42 10.93 -6.77
CA THR A 80 3.84 11.11 -6.47
C THR A 80 4.14 12.54 -6.04
N ALA A 81 3.51 13.51 -6.71
CA ALA A 81 3.71 14.92 -6.39
C ALA A 81 3.22 15.26 -4.99
N ASP A 82 2.04 14.77 -4.60
CA ASP A 82 1.51 15.04 -3.26
C ASP A 82 2.32 14.34 -2.18
N TRP A 83 2.82 13.14 -2.46
CA TRP A 83 3.67 12.42 -1.51
C TRP A 83 4.94 13.21 -1.22
N GLU A 84 5.57 13.74 -2.27
CA GLU A 84 6.80 14.55 -2.12
C GLU A 84 6.59 15.79 -1.25
N LYS A 85 5.40 16.39 -1.29
CA LYS A 85 5.07 17.55 -0.46
C LYS A 85 5.03 17.21 1.04
N ARG A 86 4.97 15.93 1.39
CA ARG A 86 4.85 15.46 2.77
C ARG A 86 6.17 15.05 3.40
N LYS A 87 7.30 15.34 2.77
CA LYS A 87 8.64 14.92 3.23
C LYS A 87 8.96 15.26 4.67
N ILE A 88 8.42 16.37 5.17
CA ILE A 88 8.70 16.82 6.54
C ILE A 88 7.81 16.14 7.58
N THR A 89 6.79 15.40 7.16
CA THR A 89 5.84 14.79 8.10
C THR A 89 6.42 13.52 8.73
N PRO A 90 6.02 13.22 9.97
CA PRO A 90 6.41 11.95 10.60
C PRO A 90 5.95 10.73 9.80
N PHE A 91 4.77 10.79 9.20
CA PHE A 91 4.26 9.69 8.39
C PHE A 91 5.20 9.36 7.22
N TYR A 92 5.61 10.37 6.47
CA TYR A 92 6.54 10.18 5.36
C TYR A 92 7.83 9.52 5.86
N LYS A 93 8.40 10.06 6.94
CA LYS A 93 9.66 9.55 7.49
C LYS A 93 9.54 8.12 7.98
N ASN A 94 8.42 7.77 8.60
CA ASN A 94 8.18 6.40 9.07
C ASN A 94 8.07 5.42 7.91
N VAL A 95 7.36 5.77 6.85
CA VAL A 95 7.22 4.93 5.67
C VAL A 95 8.58 4.72 5.01
N GLU A 96 9.38 5.78 4.86
CA GLU A 96 10.72 5.67 4.27
C GLU A 96 11.64 4.77 5.11
N LYS A 97 11.48 4.80 6.44
CA LYS A 97 12.31 4.03 7.34
C LYS A 97 11.95 2.56 7.40
N GLU A 98 10.66 2.26 7.49
CA GLU A 98 10.19 0.88 7.75
C GLU A 98 9.50 0.22 6.56
N GLY A 99 9.20 0.95 5.51
CA GLY A 99 8.44 0.44 4.38
C GLY A 99 9.18 -0.62 3.58
N ILE A 100 8.42 -1.59 3.09
CA ILE A 100 8.92 -2.63 2.19
C ILE A 100 8.26 -2.43 0.85
N GLU A 101 9.07 -2.25 -0.18
CA GLU A 101 8.53 -2.09 -1.53
C GLU A 101 7.95 -3.42 -2.01
N VAL A 102 6.72 -3.39 -2.49
CA VAL A 102 6.05 -4.56 -3.07
C VAL A 102 6.46 -4.65 -4.54
N ILE A 103 7.11 -5.76 -4.89
CA ILE A 103 7.67 -5.96 -6.23
C ILE A 103 6.93 -7.06 -6.97
#